data_7d910d0e89560385a403ea03b78b3090
#
_entry.id   7d910d0e89560385a403ea03b78b3090
#
_cell.length_a   1.000
_cell.length_b   1.000
_cell.length_c   1.000
_cell.angle_alpha   90.00
_cell.angle_beta   90.00
_cell.angle_gamma   90.00
#
_symmetry.space_group_name_H-M   'P 1'
#
loop_
_entity.id
_entity.type
_entity.pdbx_description
1 polymer ?
#
loop_
_entity_poly.entity_id
_entity_poly.type
_entity_poly.pdbx_seq_one_letter_code
_entity_poly.pdbx_strand_id
1 'polypeptide(L)'
;MYKAVPDPPSDPAKDRAAFNRAIDHYLPTQDAHSARDDLSFEDALLYIASLLDSASATALDCGEMLQSPERAKVLAVWHLLEIAKTTVDRSIAHLHPATART
;
A
#
# COMPACT_ATOMS: atom_id res chain seq x y z
N MET A 1 28.26 13.06 -30.96
CA MET A 1 27.35 13.65 -30.07
C MET A 1 26.69 12.61 -29.22
N TYR A 2 26.58 12.93 -28.09
CA TYR A 2 25.97 12.03 -27.21
C TYR A 2 24.47 12.11 -27.35
N LYS A 3 23.89 11.03 -27.52
CA LYS A 3 22.50 11.00 -27.55
C LYS A 3 22.02 10.47 -26.24
N ALA A 4 21.12 11.18 -25.66
CA ALA A 4 20.57 10.73 -24.43
C ALA A 4 20.07 9.32 -24.63
N VAL A 5 20.60 8.44 -23.84
CA VAL A 5 20.13 7.09 -23.89
C VAL A 5 18.77 7.09 -23.24
N PRO A 6 17.74 6.73 -23.97
CA PRO A 6 16.44 6.64 -23.34
C PRO A 6 16.48 5.61 -22.24
N ASP A 7 15.63 5.75 -21.29
CA ASP A 7 15.51 4.75 -20.26
C ASP A 7 15.32 3.40 -20.93
N PRO A 8 15.96 2.38 -20.40
CA PRO A 8 15.76 1.07 -21.00
C PRO A 8 14.28 0.73 -20.95
N PRO A 9 13.80 0.06 -21.97
CA PRO A 9 12.41 -0.35 -21.93
C PRO A 9 12.15 -1.18 -20.70
N SER A 10 10.96 -1.04 -20.17
CA SER A 10 10.58 -1.84 -19.02
C SER A 10 10.78 -3.30 -19.34
N ASP A 11 11.44 -3.97 -18.42
CA ASP A 11 11.61 -5.41 -18.52
C ASP A 11 10.55 -6.04 -17.63
N PRO A 12 9.52 -6.68 -18.18
CA PRO A 12 8.45 -7.23 -17.36
C PRO A 12 8.94 -8.17 -16.27
N ALA A 13 10.01 -8.92 -16.55
CA ALA A 13 10.53 -9.84 -15.55
C ALA A 13 11.17 -9.09 -14.39
N LYS A 14 11.93 -8.03 -14.69
CA LYS A 14 12.55 -7.22 -13.64
C LYS A 14 11.52 -6.45 -12.87
N ASP A 15 10.51 -5.91 -13.55
CA ASP A 15 9.45 -5.18 -12.88
C ASP A 15 8.69 -6.07 -11.94
N ARG A 16 8.42 -7.31 -12.36
CA ARG A 16 7.71 -8.26 -11.51
C ARG A 16 8.55 -8.62 -10.30
N ALA A 17 9.85 -8.83 -10.50
CA ALA A 17 10.74 -9.14 -9.38
C ALA A 17 10.81 -8.00 -8.39
N ALA A 18 10.88 -6.76 -8.89
CA ALA A 18 10.90 -5.60 -8.02
C ALA A 18 9.57 -5.47 -7.27
N PHE A 19 8.47 -5.72 -7.96
CA PHE A 19 7.16 -5.68 -7.34
C PHE A 19 7.06 -6.73 -6.22
N ASN A 20 7.50 -7.95 -6.51
CA ASN A 20 7.45 -9.02 -5.51
C ASN A 20 8.31 -8.70 -4.30
N ARG A 21 9.49 -8.11 -4.53
CA ARG A 21 10.34 -7.70 -3.40
C ARG A 21 9.68 -6.63 -2.57
N ALA A 22 9.01 -5.68 -3.21
CA ALA A 22 8.32 -4.63 -2.49
C ALA A 22 7.17 -5.21 -1.67
N ILE A 23 6.42 -6.13 -2.25
CA ILE A 23 5.34 -6.80 -1.54
C ILE A 23 5.88 -7.53 -0.31
N ASP A 24 6.97 -8.28 -0.49
CA ASP A 24 7.55 -9.03 0.63
C ASP A 24 8.06 -8.10 1.72
N HIS A 25 8.56 -6.94 1.33
CA HIS A 25 9.12 -6.00 2.28
C HIS A 25 8.06 -5.25 3.06
N TYR A 26 6.97 -4.86 2.39
CA TYR A 26 5.98 -3.99 2.99
C TYR A 26 4.75 -4.71 3.52
N LEU A 27 4.42 -5.90 2.99
CA LEU A 27 3.26 -6.63 3.47
C LEU A 27 3.63 -7.56 4.62
N PRO A 28 3.03 -7.37 5.77
CA PRO A 28 3.29 -8.27 6.89
C PRO A 28 2.48 -9.54 6.74
N THR A 29 3.05 -10.64 7.16
CA THR A 29 2.36 -11.92 7.39
C THR A 29 1.35 -12.27 6.30
N GLN A 30 1.76 -12.12 5.06
CA GLN A 30 0.85 -12.42 3.95
C GLN A 30 0.40 -13.87 3.98
N ASP A 31 1.28 -14.78 4.37
CA ASP A 31 0.96 -16.19 4.36
C ASP A 31 -0.18 -16.55 5.29
N ALA A 32 -0.27 -15.87 6.42
CA ALA A 32 -1.32 -16.15 7.37
C ALA A 32 -2.69 -15.90 6.79
N HIS A 33 -2.79 -14.92 5.89
CA HIS A 33 -4.05 -14.58 5.28
C HIS A 33 -4.36 -15.44 4.06
N SER A 34 -3.35 -15.75 3.28
CA SER A 34 -3.56 -16.52 2.05
C SER A 34 -3.98 -17.95 2.34
N ALA A 35 -3.73 -18.44 3.54
CA ALA A 35 -4.14 -19.79 3.89
C ALA A 35 -5.59 -19.87 4.29
N ARG A 36 -6.29 -18.76 4.39
CA ARG A 36 -7.66 -18.74 4.83
C ARG A 36 -8.60 -18.54 3.67
N ASP A 37 -9.55 -19.44 3.55
CA ASP A 37 -10.57 -19.33 2.51
C ASP A 37 -11.82 -18.61 2.98
N ASP A 38 -12.04 -18.54 4.29
CA ASP A 38 -13.27 -18.00 4.84
C ASP A 38 -13.00 -16.90 5.84
N LEU A 39 -12.47 -15.80 5.35
CA LEU A 39 -12.28 -14.63 6.19
C LEU A 39 -13.61 -14.05 6.57
N SER A 40 -13.79 -13.73 7.85
CA SER A 40 -14.94 -12.96 8.26
C SER A 40 -14.84 -11.56 7.67
N PHE A 41 -15.97 -10.86 7.68
CA PHE A 41 -15.99 -9.49 7.19
C PHE A 41 -15.03 -8.63 7.99
N GLU A 42 -14.99 -8.80 9.29
CA GLU A 42 -14.07 -8.04 10.13
C GLU A 42 -12.62 -8.38 9.79
N ASP A 43 -12.30 -9.65 9.63
CA ASP A 43 -10.95 -10.04 9.28
C ASP A 43 -10.55 -9.45 7.93
N ALA A 44 -11.48 -9.40 6.99
CA ALA A 44 -11.21 -8.79 5.70
C ALA A 44 -10.89 -7.31 5.86
N LEU A 45 -11.64 -6.60 6.69
CA LEU A 45 -11.38 -5.17 6.92
C LEU A 45 -10.04 -4.95 7.58
N LEU A 46 -9.69 -5.81 8.55
CA LEU A 46 -8.40 -5.71 9.22
C LEU A 46 -7.27 -5.95 8.23
N TYR A 47 -7.46 -6.90 7.33
CA TYR A 47 -6.46 -7.15 6.32
C TYR A 47 -6.32 -5.97 5.36
N ILE A 48 -7.44 -5.39 4.94
CA ILE A 48 -7.41 -4.20 4.09
C ILE A 48 -6.70 -3.05 4.80
N ALA A 49 -6.94 -2.87 6.08
CA ALA A 49 -6.25 -1.84 6.85
C ALA A 49 -4.75 -2.05 6.83
N SER A 50 -4.30 -3.29 6.98
CA SER A 50 -2.87 -3.61 6.90
C SER A 50 -2.30 -3.28 5.52
N LEU A 51 -3.05 -3.62 4.46
CA LEU A 51 -2.60 -3.33 3.11
C LEU A 51 -2.49 -1.83 2.88
N LEU A 52 -3.44 -1.07 3.40
CA LEU A 52 -3.41 0.37 3.25
C LEU A 52 -2.25 0.99 4.03
N ASP A 53 -1.96 0.47 5.23
CA ASP A 53 -0.79 0.93 5.97
C ASP A 53 0.48 0.72 5.17
N SER A 54 0.63 -0.46 4.59
CA SER A 54 1.82 -0.80 3.82
C SER A 54 1.91 0.05 2.56
N ALA A 55 0.80 0.23 1.87
CA ALA A 55 0.78 1.04 0.65
C ALA A 55 1.09 2.50 0.96
N SER A 56 0.56 3.00 2.06
CA SER A 56 0.78 4.37 2.48
C SER A 56 2.26 4.60 2.80
N ALA A 57 2.85 3.69 3.57
CA ALA A 57 4.26 3.78 3.90
C ALA A 57 5.13 3.73 2.64
N THR A 58 4.79 2.85 1.71
CA THR A 58 5.53 2.73 0.46
C THR A 58 5.45 4.00 -0.36
N ALA A 59 4.25 4.57 -0.45
CA ALA A 59 4.06 5.80 -1.21
C ALA A 59 4.86 6.94 -0.59
N LEU A 60 4.86 7.05 0.73
CA LEU A 60 5.60 8.10 1.40
C LEU A 60 7.10 7.95 1.18
N ASP A 61 7.61 6.73 1.36
CA ASP A 61 9.02 6.47 1.11
C ASP A 61 9.42 6.84 -0.30
N CYS A 62 8.60 6.45 -1.26
CA CYS A 62 8.86 6.74 -2.66
C CYS A 62 8.83 8.24 -2.91
N GLY A 63 7.84 8.92 -2.36
CA GLY A 63 7.71 10.36 -2.55
C GLY A 63 8.90 11.12 -2.00
N GLU A 64 9.44 10.66 -0.88
CA GLU A 64 10.58 11.33 -0.26
C GLU A 64 11.86 11.19 -1.07
N MET A 65 11.90 10.22 -1.95
CA MET A 65 13.06 10.00 -2.80
C MET A 65 12.96 10.71 -4.15
N LEU A 66 11.82 11.29 -4.45
CA LEU A 66 11.57 11.90 -5.74
C LEU A 66 11.66 13.41 -5.65
N GLN A 67 11.76 14.04 -6.83
CA GLN A 67 11.68 15.47 -6.94
C GLN A 67 10.43 15.85 -7.72
N SER A 68 10.02 17.11 -7.56
CA SER A 68 8.84 17.59 -8.28
C SER A 68 9.09 17.57 -9.78
N PRO A 69 8.06 17.30 -10.57
CA PRO A 69 6.66 17.15 -10.18
C PRO A 69 6.27 15.75 -9.74
N GLU A 70 7.13 14.76 -9.92
CA GLU A 70 6.80 13.37 -9.56
C GLU A 70 6.55 13.21 -8.08
N ARG A 71 7.33 13.94 -7.26
CA ARG A 71 7.13 13.89 -5.82
C ARG A 71 5.72 14.30 -5.46
N ALA A 72 5.23 15.38 -6.05
CA ALA A 72 3.89 15.86 -5.74
C ALA A 72 2.83 14.83 -6.09
N LYS A 73 3.02 14.15 -7.22
CA LYS A 73 2.05 13.14 -7.65
C LYS A 73 2.01 11.96 -6.69
N VAL A 74 3.18 11.50 -6.26
CA VAL A 74 3.25 10.36 -5.36
C VAL A 74 2.72 10.73 -3.99
N LEU A 75 3.01 11.94 -3.52
CA LEU A 75 2.48 12.39 -2.23
C LEU A 75 0.96 12.56 -2.29
N ALA A 76 0.41 12.88 -3.45
CA ALA A 76 -1.04 12.90 -3.61
C ALA A 76 -1.62 11.50 -3.44
N VAL A 77 -0.95 10.49 -4.01
CA VAL A 77 -1.37 9.11 -3.82
C VAL A 77 -1.31 8.73 -2.35
N TRP A 78 -0.23 9.10 -1.68
CA TRP A 78 -0.12 8.86 -0.24
C TRP A 78 -1.29 9.46 0.52
N HIS A 79 -1.65 10.68 0.19
CA HIS A 79 -2.77 11.34 0.85
C HIS A 79 -4.08 10.60 0.64
N LEU A 80 -4.32 10.14 -0.58
CA LEU A 80 -5.52 9.36 -0.87
C LEU A 80 -5.55 8.06 -0.08
N LEU A 81 -4.39 7.43 0.07
CA LEU A 81 -4.29 6.21 0.87
C LEU A 81 -4.59 6.48 2.34
N GLU A 82 -4.17 7.64 2.86
CA GLU A 82 -4.46 8.00 4.23
C GLU A 82 -5.95 8.20 4.44
N ILE A 83 -6.64 8.79 3.46
CA ILE A 83 -8.08 8.95 3.52
C ILE A 83 -8.77 7.58 3.53
N ALA A 84 -8.33 6.69 2.65
CA ALA A 84 -8.90 5.35 2.58
C ALA A 84 -8.69 4.60 3.90
N LYS A 85 -7.52 4.75 4.49
CA LYS A 85 -7.19 4.15 5.78
C LYS A 85 -8.14 4.61 6.86
N THR A 86 -8.36 5.91 6.93
CA THR A 86 -9.27 6.47 7.92
C THR A 86 -10.68 5.91 7.74
N THR A 87 -11.11 5.77 6.49
CA THR A 87 -12.43 5.23 6.20
C THR A 87 -12.56 3.79 6.67
N VAL A 88 -11.55 2.98 6.40
CA VAL A 88 -11.56 1.58 6.83
C VAL A 88 -11.54 1.51 8.36
N ASP A 89 -10.71 2.32 9.01
CA ASP A 89 -10.64 2.33 10.46
C ASP A 89 -11.98 2.67 11.08
N ARG A 90 -12.71 3.60 10.49
CA ARG A 90 -14.05 3.93 10.96
C ARG A 90 -15.01 2.78 10.78
N SER A 91 -14.89 2.07 9.67
CA SER A 91 -15.74 0.92 9.44
C SER A 91 -15.48 -0.18 10.47
N ILE A 92 -14.23 -0.40 10.82
CA ILE A 92 -13.88 -1.37 11.86
C ILE A 92 -14.45 -0.93 13.19
N ALA A 93 -14.33 0.34 13.51
CA ALA A 93 -14.86 0.86 14.78
C ALA A 93 -16.37 0.68 14.88
N HIS A 94 -17.07 0.79 13.76
CA HIS A 94 -18.51 0.58 13.72
C HIS A 94 -18.91 -0.85 14.03
N LEU A 95 -18.03 -1.81 13.76
CA LEU A 95 -18.31 -3.20 14.09
C LEU A 95 -18.24 -3.49 15.60
N HIS A 96 -17.65 -2.56 16.34
CA HIS A 96 -17.50 -2.71 17.78
C HIS A 96 -17.97 -1.46 18.50
N PRO A 97 -19.27 -1.11 18.38
CA PRO A 97 -19.71 0.17 18.92
C PRO A 97 -19.55 0.26 20.43
N ALA A 98 -19.70 -0.84 21.14
CA ALA A 98 -19.51 -0.82 22.60
C ALA A 98 -18.07 -0.52 22.96
N THR A 99 -17.14 -1.10 22.24
CA THR A 99 -15.72 -0.86 22.43
C THR A 99 -15.39 0.58 22.03
N ALA A 100 -15.96 1.04 20.96
CA ALA A 100 -15.68 2.38 20.47
C ALA A 100 -16.14 3.46 21.45
N ARG A 101 -17.11 3.13 22.29
CA ARG A 101 -17.64 4.10 23.25
C ARG A 101 -16.85 4.21 24.52
N THR A 102 -16.02 3.25 24.77
CA THR A 102 -15.17 3.33 25.93
C THR A 102 -13.88 4.03 25.59
#